data_c5d3d1e779b1bb4485d210074034a8c6
#
_entry.id   c5d3d1e779b1bb4485d210074034a8c6
#
_cell.length_a   1.000
_cell.length_b   1.000
_cell.length_c   1.000
_cell.angle_alpha   90.00
_cell.angle_beta   90.00
_cell.angle_gamma   90.00
#
_symmetry.space_group_name_H-M   'P 1'
#
loop_
_entity.id
_entity.type
_entity.pdbx_description
1 polymer ?
#
loop_
_entity_poly.entity_id
_entity_poly.type
_entity_poly.pdbx_seq_one_letter_code
_entity_poly.pdbx_strand_id
1 'polypeptide(L)'
;TQYIDIETTVLQAMSYCFYEILDNVLTHSSKELGTIITHYDPQNHILSFLVGDDGIGIQASLSENKQYTTITEPEALSICIKDTVTDGKGMGFGLYSTSLLARNAGLRFEIRSGKYTMKVQNDNIEFTTKLDYWQGTIVYLQLHTNKEINPSEVVANRTNVIAQYNETFLNDNEL
;
A
#
# COMPACT_ATOMS: atom_id res chain seq x y z
N THR A 1 -1.71 -24.11 17.47
CA THR A 1 -1.27 -23.15 16.42
C THR A 1 -1.98 -23.55 15.15
N GLN A 2 -2.93 -22.74 14.65
CA GLN A 2 -3.50 -22.98 13.32
C GLN A 2 -2.45 -22.55 12.28
N TYR A 3 -2.01 -23.49 11.46
CA TYR A 3 -1.21 -23.18 10.29
C TYR A 3 -2.13 -22.55 9.24
N ILE A 4 -1.81 -21.36 8.79
CA ILE A 4 -2.49 -20.73 7.66
C ILE A 4 -1.79 -21.26 6.41
N ASP A 5 -2.52 -21.97 5.58
CA ASP A 5 -2.03 -22.40 4.27
C ASP A 5 -2.15 -21.22 3.30
N ILE A 6 -1.01 -20.62 2.97
CA ILE A 6 -0.94 -19.46 2.07
C ILE A 6 -0.01 -19.84 0.91
N GLU A 7 -0.49 -19.67 -0.31
CA GLU A 7 0.34 -19.81 -1.50
C GLU A 7 1.59 -18.92 -1.42
N THR A 8 2.74 -19.44 -1.78
CA THR A 8 4.04 -18.74 -1.68
C THR A 8 4.02 -17.40 -2.41
N THR A 9 3.42 -17.35 -3.60
CA THR A 9 3.29 -16.10 -4.39
C THR A 9 2.44 -15.06 -3.70
N VAL A 10 1.40 -15.47 -2.98
CA VAL A 10 0.56 -14.58 -2.14
C VAL A 10 1.37 -14.02 -0.99
N LEU A 11 2.16 -14.87 -0.32
CA LEU A 11 3.01 -14.46 0.79
C LEU A 11 4.07 -13.43 0.34
N GLN A 12 4.69 -13.65 -0.80
CA GLN A 12 5.66 -12.72 -1.40
C GLN A 12 5.02 -11.38 -1.73
N ALA A 13 3.88 -11.40 -2.43
CA ALA A 13 3.13 -10.20 -2.78
C ALA A 13 2.69 -9.40 -1.54
N MET A 14 2.20 -10.11 -0.52
CA MET A 14 1.81 -9.52 0.76
C MET A 14 2.99 -8.87 1.46
N SER A 15 4.12 -9.56 1.55
CA SER A 15 5.33 -9.04 2.20
C SER A 15 5.82 -7.76 1.52
N TYR A 16 5.80 -7.73 0.19
CA TYR A 16 6.15 -6.54 -0.58
C TYR A 16 5.21 -5.36 -0.28
N CYS A 17 3.89 -5.57 -0.42
CA CYS A 17 2.90 -4.52 -0.15
C CYS A 17 3.01 -4.03 1.30
N PHE A 18 3.20 -4.93 2.24
CA PHE A 18 3.29 -4.61 3.65
C PHE A 18 4.52 -3.75 3.96
N TYR A 19 5.67 -4.12 3.39
CA TYR A 19 6.91 -3.34 3.51
C TYR A 19 6.71 -1.91 2.97
N GLU A 20 6.20 -1.77 1.77
CA GLU A 20 5.97 -0.48 1.12
C GLU A 20 4.99 0.41 1.91
N ILE A 21 3.92 -0.19 2.45
CA ILE A 21 2.94 0.55 3.25
C ILE A 21 3.55 0.99 4.59
N LEU A 22 4.34 0.15 5.23
CA LEU A 22 5.03 0.49 6.48
C LEU A 22 6.08 1.58 6.25
N ASP A 23 6.87 1.46 5.19
CA ASP A 23 7.87 2.48 4.84
C ASP A 23 7.21 3.84 4.60
N ASN A 24 6.03 3.88 3.97
CA ASN A 24 5.26 5.11 3.83
C ASN A 24 4.88 5.74 5.18
N VAL A 25 4.49 4.93 6.17
CA VAL A 25 4.19 5.45 7.52
C VAL A 25 5.44 6.05 8.16
N LEU A 26 6.56 5.35 8.11
CA LEU A 26 7.80 5.79 8.74
C LEU A 26 8.41 7.03 8.04
N THR A 27 8.33 7.08 6.72
CA THR A 27 9.01 8.10 5.90
C THR A 27 8.16 9.37 5.75
N HIS A 28 6.84 9.21 5.56
CA HIS A 28 5.96 10.29 5.12
C HIS A 28 4.97 10.80 6.18
N SER A 29 4.71 10.04 7.25
CA SER A 29 3.74 10.45 8.27
C SER A 29 4.22 11.59 9.17
N SER A 30 5.53 11.81 9.27
CA SER A 30 6.16 12.65 10.29
C SER A 30 5.88 12.16 11.72
N LYS A 31 5.64 10.86 11.88
CA LYS A 31 5.41 10.18 13.16
C LYS A 31 6.32 8.96 13.28
N GLU A 32 6.62 8.61 14.52
CA GLU A 32 7.45 7.44 14.86
C GLU A 32 6.60 6.18 15.10
N LEU A 33 5.28 6.32 15.17
CA LEU A 33 4.35 5.25 15.50
C LEU A 33 3.25 5.13 14.47
N GLY A 34 2.91 3.88 14.14
CA GLY A 34 1.75 3.50 13.36
C GLY A 34 1.02 2.33 14.00
N THR A 35 -0.20 2.10 13.58
CA THR A 35 -1.03 0.98 14.03
C THR A 35 -1.17 -0.04 12.91
N ILE A 36 -0.98 -1.32 13.23
CA ILE A 36 -1.18 -2.44 12.31
C ILE A 36 -2.26 -3.33 12.88
N ILE A 37 -3.27 -3.65 12.07
CA ILE A 37 -4.31 -4.62 12.39
C ILE A 37 -4.34 -5.65 11.29
N THR A 38 -4.25 -6.93 11.65
CA THR A 38 -4.38 -8.05 10.73
C THR A 38 -5.56 -8.92 11.10
N HIS A 39 -6.27 -9.44 10.11
CA HIS A 39 -7.38 -10.35 10.30
C HIS A 39 -7.37 -11.43 9.23
N TYR A 40 -7.52 -12.69 9.64
CA TYR A 40 -7.67 -13.83 8.74
C TYR A 40 -9.03 -14.48 8.92
N ASP A 41 -9.76 -14.62 7.82
CA ASP A 41 -11.01 -15.38 7.73
C ASP A 41 -10.73 -16.72 7.02
N PRO A 42 -10.62 -17.82 7.77
CA PRO A 42 -10.29 -19.12 7.20
C PRO A 42 -11.42 -19.71 6.34
N GLN A 43 -12.67 -19.30 6.57
CA GLN A 43 -13.82 -19.83 5.82
C GLN A 43 -13.85 -19.27 4.39
N ASN A 44 -13.48 -18.01 4.22
CA ASN A 44 -13.46 -17.34 2.94
C ASN A 44 -12.05 -17.24 2.32
N HIS A 45 -11.05 -17.80 3.00
CA HIS A 45 -9.63 -17.68 2.60
C HIS A 45 -9.20 -16.22 2.38
N ILE A 46 -9.63 -15.33 3.28
CA ILE A 46 -9.35 -13.91 3.19
C ILE A 46 -8.38 -13.51 4.29
N LEU A 47 -7.26 -12.90 3.89
CA LEU A 47 -6.36 -12.20 4.77
C LEU A 47 -6.50 -10.70 4.49
N SER A 48 -6.67 -9.93 5.54
CA SER A 48 -6.71 -8.48 5.46
C SER A 48 -5.75 -7.85 6.46
N PHE A 49 -5.19 -6.73 6.08
CA PHE A 49 -4.44 -5.90 6.99
C PHE A 49 -4.76 -4.42 6.78
N LEU A 50 -4.68 -3.70 7.86
CA LEU A 50 -4.83 -2.27 7.93
C LEU A 50 -3.57 -1.71 8.58
N VAL A 51 -2.98 -0.71 7.94
CA VAL A 51 -1.89 0.08 8.49
C VAL A 51 -2.37 1.52 8.56
N GLY A 52 -2.23 2.14 9.71
CA GLY A 52 -2.68 3.52 9.92
C GLY A 52 -1.72 4.32 10.77
N ASP A 53 -1.66 5.60 10.48
CA ASP A 53 -0.95 6.62 11.26
C ASP A 53 -1.87 7.82 11.55
N ASP A 54 -1.50 8.64 12.51
CA ASP A 54 -2.13 9.92 12.84
C ASP A 54 -1.24 11.11 12.41
N GLY A 55 -0.43 10.91 11.38
CA GLY A 55 0.54 11.85 10.87
C GLY A 55 -0.06 13.00 10.06
N ILE A 56 0.75 13.55 9.14
CA ILE A 56 0.34 14.73 8.36
C ILE A 56 -0.64 14.41 7.22
N GLY A 57 -0.74 13.14 6.81
CA GLY A 57 -1.60 12.69 5.72
C GLY A 57 -1.05 12.99 4.32
N ILE A 58 -1.68 12.37 3.31
CA ILE A 58 -1.16 12.35 1.93
C ILE A 58 -1.08 13.75 1.31
N GLN A 59 -2.12 14.57 1.48
CA GLN A 59 -2.15 15.92 0.88
C GLN A 59 -1.02 16.79 1.43
N ALA A 60 -0.83 16.82 2.76
CA ALA A 60 0.21 17.63 3.38
C ALA A 60 1.61 17.11 3.01
N SER A 61 1.82 15.78 3.01
CA SER A 61 3.08 15.18 2.58
C SER A 61 3.43 15.55 1.14
N LEU A 62 2.53 15.35 0.18
CA LEU A 62 2.78 15.71 -1.22
C LEU A 62 3.02 17.21 -1.42
N SER A 63 2.37 18.08 -0.62
CA SER A 63 2.56 19.53 -0.70
C SER A 63 3.97 20.00 -0.33
N GLU A 64 4.78 19.17 0.31
CA GLU A 64 6.20 19.45 0.57
C GLU A 64 7.02 19.48 -0.74
N ASN A 65 6.57 18.78 -1.79
CA ASN A 65 7.15 18.86 -3.10
C ASN A 65 6.64 20.12 -3.84
N LYS A 66 7.57 20.93 -4.35
CA LYS A 66 7.26 22.17 -5.07
C LYS A 66 6.27 22.00 -6.23
N GLN A 67 6.20 20.80 -6.81
CA GLN A 67 5.27 20.47 -7.89
C GLN A 67 3.81 20.41 -7.42
N TYR A 68 3.58 20.13 -6.12
CA TYR A 68 2.25 19.84 -5.57
C TYR A 68 1.83 20.80 -4.45
N THR A 69 2.44 21.97 -4.33
CA THR A 69 2.20 22.93 -3.23
C THR A 69 0.75 23.38 -3.07
N THR A 70 -0.05 23.34 -4.13
CA THR A 70 -1.45 23.77 -4.15
C THR A 70 -2.44 22.63 -4.32
N ILE A 71 -1.97 21.39 -4.19
CA ILE A 71 -2.81 20.20 -4.41
C ILE A 71 -3.92 20.10 -3.35
N THR A 72 -5.12 19.78 -3.76
CA THR A 72 -6.25 19.50 -2.85
C THR A 72 -6.22 18.05 -2.34
N GLU A 73 -6.95 17.77 -1.22
CA GLU A 73 -7.06 16.41 -0.68
C GLU A 73 -7.50 15.36 -1.73
N PRO A 74 -8.59 15.58 -2.52
CA PRO A 74 -9.02 14.59 -3.50
C PRO A 74 -8.03 14.42 -4.65
N GLU A 75 -7.36 15.49 -5.08
CA GLU A 75 -6.31 15.41 -6.11
C GLU A 75 -5.11 14.62 -5.59
N ALA A 76 -4.65 14.93 -4.37
CA ALA A 76 -3.53 14.22 -3.75
C ALA A 76 -3.81 12.71 -3.64
N LEU A 77 -5.02 12.35 -3.19
CA LEU A 77 -5.44 10.96 -3.10
C LEU A 77 -5.55 10.29 -4.49
N SER A 78 -5.95 11.04 -5.52
CA SER A 78 -6.04 10.50 -6.89
C SER A 78 -4.71 10.23 -7.54
N ILE A 79 -3.67 11.00 -7.15
CA ILE A 79 -2.34 10.85 -7.77
C ILE A 79 -1.37 10.01 -6.94
N CYS A 80 -1.60 9.80 -5.64
CA CYS A 80 -0.66 9.08 -4.77
C CYS A 80 -0.38 7.63 -5.21
N ILE A 81 -1.26 7.05 -6.03
CA ILE A 81 -1.08 5.73 -6.65
C ILE A 81 -0.55 5.78 -8.09
N LYS A 82 -0.10 6.94 -8.58
CA LYS A 82 0.51 7.06 -9.90
C LYS A 82 2.02 6.89 -9.81
N ASP A 83 2.59 6.41 -10.91
CA ASP A 83 4.03 6.21 -11.01
C ASP A 83 4.82 7.51 -10.79
N THR A 84 5.91 7.42 -10.04
CA THR A 84 6.85 8.53 -9.77
C THR A 84 6.28 9.72 -8.98
N VAL A 85 5.08 9.60 -8.43
CA VAL A 85 4.52 10.64 -7.55
C VAL A 85 5.11 10.48 -6.14
N THR A 86 5.80 11.51 -5.66
CA THR A 86 6.48 11.53 -4.37
C THR A 86 6.50 12.94 -3.78
N ASP A 87 6.59 13.03 -2.46
CA ASP A 87 6.86 14.26 -1.72
C ASP A 87 8.34 14.72 -1.81
N GLY A 88 9.19 13.90 -2.44
CA GLY A 88 10.63 14.15 -2.57
C GLY A 88 11.51 13.38 -1.59
N LYS A 89 10.94 12.61 -0.67
CA LYS A 89 11.68 11.78 0.31
C LYS A 89 11.92 10.35 -0.21
N GLY A 90 11.12 9.90 -1.16
CA GLY A 90 11.21 8.58 -1.77
C GLY A 90 11.08 8.61 -3.29
N MET A 91 11.11 7.44 -3.91
CA MET A 91 11.02 7.29 -5.37
C MET A 91 9.57 7.29 -5.90
N GLY A 92 8.56 7.28 -5.03
CA GLY A 92 7.14 7.31 -5.42
C GLY A 92 6.62 5.98 -5.99
N PHE A 93 7.18 4.86 -5.58
CA PHE A 93 6.85 3.56 -6.17
C PHE A 93 5.93 2.69 -5.31
N GLY A 94 5.92 2.88 -3.99
CA GLY A 94 5.26 1.99 -3.05
C GLY A 94 3.74 1.86 -3.26
N LEU A 95 3.01 2.95 -3.14
CA LEU A 95 1.55 2.94 -3.33
C LEU A 95 1.18 2.62 -4.79
N TYR A 96 1.97 3.06 -5.77
CA TYR A 96 1.76 2.70 -7.18
C TYR A 96 1.85 1.19 -7.38
N SER A 97 2.95 0.55 -6.96
CA SER A 97 3.14 -0.88 -7.11
C SER A 97 2.09 -1.69 -6.35
N THR A 98 1.74 -1.27 -5.12
CA THR A 98 0.67 -1.90 -4.33
C THR A 98 -0.69 -1.78 -5.04
N SER A 99 -1.02 -0.62 -5.60
CA SER A 99 -2.26 -0.42 -6.35
C SER A 99 -2.31 -1.26 -7.62
N LEU A 100 -1.19 -1.38 -8.33
CA LEU A 100 -1.09 -2.18 -9.54
C LEU A 100 -1.24 -3.67 -9.23
N LEU A 101 -0.61 -4.16 -8.16
CA LEU A 101 -0.78 -5.53 -7.68
C LEU A 101 -2.24 -5.79 -7.30
N ALA A 102 -2.87 -4.87 -6.56
CA ALA A 102 -4.28 -5.00 -6.17
C ALA A 102 -5.20 -5.11 -7.40
N ARG A 103 -4.96 -4.32 -8.43
CA ARG A 103 -5.74 -4.36 -9.69
C ARG A 103 -5.55 -5.68 -10.42
N ASN A 104 -4.31 -6.10 -10.65
CA ASN A 104 -3.99 -7.31 -11.40
C ASN A 104 -4.44 -8.59 -10.68
N ALA A 105 -4.33 -8.63 -9.37
CA ALA A 105 -4.74 -9.78 -8.57
C ALA A 105 -6.21 -9.74 -8.11
N GLY A 106 -6.95 -8.71 -8.47
CA GLY A 106 -8.35 -8.53 -8.04
C GLY A 106 -8.49 -8.32 -6.52
N LEU A 107 -7.49 -7.72 -5.89
CA LEU A 107 -7.50 -7.44 -4.46
C LEU A 107 -8.32 -6.18 -4.17
N ARG A 108 -8.80 -6.05 -2.94
CA ARG A 108 -9.39 -4.81 -2.44
C ARG A 108 -8.30 -3.98 -1.77
N PHE A 109 -8.07 -2.79 -2.28
CA PHE A 109 -7.11 -1.83 -1.75
C PHE A 109 -7.83 -0.50 -1.49
N GLU A 110 -7.70 0.01 -0.27
CA GLU A 110 -8.31 1.29 0.11
C GLU A 110 -7.29 2.18 0.80
N ILE A 111 -7.35 3.47 0.49
CA ILE A 111 -6.56 4.51 1.15
C ILE A 111 -7.53 5.56 1.65
N ARG A 112 -7.41 5.92 2.94
CA ARG A 112 -8.11 7.03 3.57
C ARG A 112 -7.11 8.06 4.07
N SER A 113 -7.35 9.33 3.72
CA SER A 113 -6.63 10.48 4.28
C SER A 113 -7.51 11.72 4.19
N GLY A 114 -7.50 12.56 5.22
CA GLY A 114 -8.41 13.69 5.31
C GLY A 114 -9.87 13.25 5.37
N LYS A 115 -10.71 13.85 4.55
CA LYS A 115 -12.14 13.52 4.40
C LYS A 115 -12.43 12.50 3.31
N TYR A 116 -11.42 11.99 2.61
CA TYR A 116 -11.61 11.16 1.43
C TYR A 116 -11.11 9.74 1.64
N THR A 117 -11.82 8.81 1.02
CA THR A 117 -11.38 7.42 0.87
C THR A 117 -11.37 7.09 -0.61
N MET A 118 -10.25 6.56 -1.09
CA MET A 118 -10.12 5.96 -2.41
C MET A 118 -10.13 4.45 -2.25
N LYS A 119 -10.95 3.78 -3.05
CA LYS A 119 -11.00 2.32 -3.16
C LYS A 119 -10.56 1.92 -4.55
N VAL A 120 -9.62 1.00 -4.62
CA VAL A 120 -9.16 0.37 -5.86
C VAL A 120 -9.56 -1.11 -5.82
N GLN A 121 -10.27 -1.56 -6.83
CA GLN A 121 -10.64 -2.97 -6.99
C GLN A 121 -10.76 -3.30 -8.48
N ASN A 122 -9.97 -4.22 -8.97
CA ASN A 122 -9.75 -4.42 -10.40
C ASN A 122 -9.37 -3.08 -11.08
N ASP A 123 -9.96 -2.75 -12.21
CA ASP A 123 -9.71 -1.46 -12.89
C ASP A 123 -10.61 -0.31 -12.41
N ASN A 124 -11.41 -0.55 -11.37
CA ASN A 124 -12.31 0.47 -10.84
C ASN A 124 -11.66 1.23 -9.69
N ILE A 125 -11.72 2.56 -9.74
CA ILE A 125 -11.28 3.47 -8.68
C ILE A 125 -12.47 4.30 -8.26
N GLU A 126 -12.88 4.16 -7.01
CA GLU A 126 -14.00 4.88 -6.42
C GLU A 126 -13.52 5.84 -5.35
N PHE A 127 -14.11 7.02 -5.31
CA PHE A 127 -13.87 8.00 -4.26
C PHE A 127 -15.13 8.20 -3.43
N THR A 128 -14.97 8.21 -2.11
CA THR A 128 -16.03 8.53 -1.16
C THR A 128 -15.57 9.63 -0.21
N THR A 129 -16.47 10.59 0.03
CA THR A 129 -16.27 11.60 1.07
C THR A 129 -16.82 11.09 2.39
N LYS A 130 -16.09 11.28 3.48
CA LYS A 130 -16.48 10.91 4.84
C LYS A 130 -16.90 12.18 5.62
N LEU A 131 -17.81 12.00 6.58
CA LEU A 131 -18.23 13.08 7.46
C LEU A 131 -17.13 13.46 8.48
N ASP A 132 -16.39 12.45 8.92
CA ASP A 132 -15.30 12.58 9.87
C ASP A 132 -13.96 12.77 9.15
N TYR A 133 -13.09 13.56 9.73
CA TYR A 133 -11.74 13.84 9.24
C TYR A 133 -10.73 12.89 9.90
N TRP A 134 -9.84 12.31 9.10
CA TRP A 134 -8.67 11.56 9.58
C TRP A 134 -7.39 12.27 9.15
N GLN A 135 -6.64 12.81 10.10
CA GLN A 135 -5.47 13.63 9.80
C GLN A 135 -4.38 12.86 9.07
N GLY A 136 -4.05 11.66 9.52
CA GLY A 136 -3.00 10.80 8.94
C GLY A 136 -3.46 10.03 7.71
N THR A 137 -2.92 8.82 7.57
CA THR A 137 -3.26 7.91 6.49
C THR A 137 -3.66 6.54 7.04
N ILE A 138 -4.70 5.95 6.47
CA ILE A 138 -5.08 4.55 6.68
C ILE A 138 -5.01 3.85 5.34
N VAL A 139 -4.26 2.76 5.29
CA VAL A 139 -4.20 1.87 4.13
C VAL A 139 -4.78 0.52 4.52
N TYR A 140 -5.75 0.04 3.76
CA TYR A 140 -6.36 -1.27 3.92
C TYR A 140 -6.12 -2.11 2.67
N LEU A 141 -5.64 -3.33 2.86
CA LEU A 141 -5.49 -4.33 1.80
C LEU A 141 -6.15 -5.64 2.21
N GLN A 142 -6.91 -6.23 1.29
CA GLN A 142 -7.54 -7.53 1.44
C GLN A 142 -7.16 -8.42 0.27
N LEU A 143 -6.76 -9.65 0.55
CA LEU A 143 -6.33 -10.62 -0.44
C LEU A 143 -6.91 -12.02 -0.17
N HIS A 144 -6.99 -12.84 -1.19
CA HIS A 144 -7.35 -14.24 -1.09
C HIS A 144 -6.08 -15.09 -0.93
N THR A 145 -6.02 -15.92 0.13
CA THR A 145 -4.82 -16.72 0.46
C THR A 145 -4.65 -17.95 -0.41
N ASN A 146 -5.70 -18.35 -1.13
CA ASN A 146 -5.74 -19.53 -1.99
C ASN A 146 -5.78 -19.20 -3.50
N LYS A 147 -5.51 -17.95 -3.88
CA LYS A 147 -5.41 -17.54 -5.29
C LYS A 147 -3.98 -17.17 -5.60
N GLU A 148 -3.42 -17.79 -6.62
CA GLU A 148 -2.10 -17.44 -7.11
C GLU A 148 -2.04 -15.97 -7.53
N ILE A 149 -0.97 -15.29 -7.14
CA ILE A 149 -0.68 -13.90 -7.52
C ILE A 149 0.67 -13.92 -8.22
N ASN A 150 0.79 -13.20 -9.33
CA ASN A 150 2.05 -13.05 -10.02
C ASN A 150 2.70 -11.68 -9.72
N PRO A 151 3.54 -11.58 -8.69
CA PRO A 151 4.20 -10.31 -8.33
C PRO A 151 5.12 -9.80 -9.45
N SER A 152 5.67 -10.71 -10.26
CA SER A 152 6.63 -10.36 -11.32
C SER A 152 6.00 -9.47 -12.40
N GLU A 153 4.70 -9.60 -12.68
CA GLU A 153 4.02 -8.75 -13.65
C GLU A 153 3.95 -7.28 -13.20
N VAL A 154 3.92 -7.07 -11.89
CA VAL A 154 3.86 -5.74 -11.28
C VAL A 154 5.24 -5.08 -11.24
N VAL A 155 6.27 -5.90 -11.07
CA VAL A 155 7.66 -5.45 -10.86
C VAL A 155 8.50 -5.58 -12.14
N ALA A 156 8.02 -6.31 -13.16
CA ALA A 156 8.78 -6.68 -14.37
C ALA A 156 9.41 -5.50 -15.14
N ASN A 157 8.86 -4.30 -15.00
CA ASN A 157 9.41 -3.10 -15.61
C ASN A 157 10.45 -2.37 -14.72
N ARG A 158 10.86 -2.97 -13.57
CA ARG A 158 11.67 -2.30 -12.55
C ARG A 158 12.74 -3.24 -12.00
N THR A 159 13.74 -3.52 -12.80
CA THR A 159 14.88 -4.40 -12.46
C THR A 159 15.54 -4.05 -11.11
N ASN A 160 15.57 -2.78 -10.73
CA ASN A 160 16.18 -2.33 -9.47
C ASN A 160 15.32 -2.68 -8.24
N VAL A 161 13.99 -2.69 -8.35
CA VAL A 161 13.09 -3.03 -7.24
C VAL A 161 13.12 -4.53 -6.96
N ILE A 162 13.18 -5.37 -8.02
CA ILE A 162 13.35 -6.83 -7.87
C ILE A 162 14.69 -7.16 -7.21
N ALA A 163 15.78 -6.47 -7.61
CA ALA A 163 17.08 -6.68 -7.02
C ALA A 163 17.08 -6.31 -5.53
N GLN A 164 16.52 -5.18 -5.17
CA GLN A 164 16.42 -4.72 -3.78
C GLN A 164 15.51 -5.64 -2.93
N TYR A 165 14.38 -6.10 -3.50
CA TYR A 165 13.52 -7.08 -2.85
C TYR A 165 14.24 -8.40 -2.60
N ASN A 166 14.95 -8.92 -3.61
CA ASN A 166 15.72 -10.15 -3.49
C ASN A 166 16.86 -10.02 -2.48
N GLU A 167 17.55 -8.89 -2.44
CA GLU A 167 18.61 -8.63 -1.45
C GLU A 167 18.04 -8.55 -0.04
N THR A 168 16.89 -7.91 0.15
CA THR A 168 16.31 -7.68 1.49
C THR A 168 15.58 -8.90 2.04
N PHE A 169 14.92 -9.71 1.19
CA PHE A 169 14.00 -10.76 1.66
C PHE A 169 14.38 -12.19 1.28
N LEU A 170 15.25 -12.40 0.29
CA LEU A 170 15.65 -13.74 -0.14
C LEU A 170 17.06 -14.13 0.32
N ASN A 171 17.93 -13.18 0.62
CA ASN A 171 19.27 -13.48 1.16
C ASN A 171 19.29 -13.70 2.68
N ASP A 172 18.23 -13.37 3.41
CA ASP A 172 18.10 -13.66 4.86
C ASP A 172 17.65 -15.12 5.17
N ASN A 173 17.54 -16.00 4.18
CA ASN A 173 17.23 -17.42 4.38
C ASN A 173 18.46 -18.31 4.68
N GLU A 174 19.58 -17.73 5.10
CA GLU A 174 20.70 -18.43 5.72
C GLU A 174 20.80 -18.10 7.22
N LEU A 175 19.79 -18.55 8.00
CA LEU A 175 19.91 -18.73 9.47
C LEU A 175 19.22 -20.02 9.89
#